data_9d7f1dedce2e1208bcf0c3fc272cdf1e
#
_entry.id   9d7f1dedce2e1208bcf0c3fc272cdf1e
#
_cell.length_a   1.000
_cell.length_b   1.000
_cell.length_c   1.000
_cell.angle_alpha   90.00
_cell.angle_beta   90.00
_cell.angle_gamma   90.00
#
_symmetry.space_group_name_H-M   'P 1'
#
loop_
_entity.id
_entity.type
_entity.pdbx_description
1 polymer ?
#
loop_
_entity_poly.entity_id
_entity_poly.type
_entity_poly.pdbx_seq_one_letter_code
_entity_poly.pdbx_strand_id
1 'polypeptide(L)'
;DKMGVVEEVRPRLQFFPNGYAAMNDLAQSSGLLEMGITQITEIVANQGVTLVGPLPAEVQNIAIYSAGLAARSAHPERAKEFIRRLTGFNAQSVLSAAGFEVGT
;
A
#
# COMPACT_ATOMS: atom_id res chain seq x y z
N ASP A 1 19.10 -9.25 -1.45
CA ASP A 1 18.96 -9.22 -2.91
C ASP A 1 18.66 -10.61 -3.46
N LYS A 2 17.36 -10.93 -3.58
CA LYS A 2 16.91 -12.25 -4.07
C LYS A 2 17.01 -12.39 -5.61
N MET A 3 17.04 -11.26 -6.32
CA MET A 3 17.07 -11.27 -7.79
C MET A 3 18.48 -11.08 -8.35
N GLY A 4 19.45 -10.76 -7.53
CA GLY A 4 20.84 -10.57 -7.96
C GLY A 4 21.09 -9.31 -8.79
N VAL A 5 20.22 -8.30 -8.70
CA VAL A 5 20.30 -7.09 -9.54
C VAL A 5 20.58 -5.82 -8.76
N VAL A 6 20.81 -5.90 -7.45
CA VAL A 6 20.91 -4.70 -6.59
C VAL A 6 22.06 -3.78 -7.04
N GLU A 7 23.20 -4.33 -7.39
CA GLU A 7 24.36 -3.52 -7.81
C GLU A 7 24.09 -2.80 -9.14
N GLU A 8 23.33 -3.43 -10.02
CA GLU A 8 22.96 -2.85 -11.30
C GLU A 8 21.94 -1.73 -11.16
N VAL A 9 20.95 -1.89 -10.28
CA VAL A 9 19.87 -0.89 -10.13
C VAL A 9 20.20 0.20 -9.09
N ARG A 10 21.11 -0.07 -8.16
CA ARG A 10 21.44 0.86 -7.06
C ARG A 10 21.69 2.29 -7.53
N PRO A 11 22.46 2.55 -8.59
CA PRO A 11 22.69 3.93 -9.06
C PRO A 11 21.45 4.64 -9.59
N ARG A 12 20.39 3.88 -9.88
CA ARG A 12 19.14 4.39 -10.43
C ARG A 12 18.03 4.49 -9.40
N LEU A 13 18.28 4.01 -8.17
CA LEU A 13 17.27 4.02 -7.11
C LEU A 13 17.17 5.42 -6.51
N GLN A 14 15.93 5.84 -6.30
CA GLN A 14 15.59 7.04 -5.56
C GLN A 14 14.62 6.65 -4.45
N PHE A 15 14.96 7.02 -3.21
CA PHE A 15 14.18 6.69 -2.03
C PHE A 15 13.37 7.88 -1.56
N PHE A 16 12.17 7.60 -1.04
CA PHE A 16 11.26 8.60 -0.51
C PHE A 16 10.88 8.24 0.93
N PRO A 17 10.41 9.23 1.74
CA PRO A 17 10.02 8.96 3.14
C PRO A 17 8.87 7.96 3.27
N ASN A 18 8.00 7.89 2.26
CA ASN A 18 6.86 6.97 2.21
C ASN A 18 6.43 6.74 0.76
N GLY A 19 5.57 5.76 0.55
CA GLY A 19 5.10 5.43 -0.79
C GLY A 19 4.22 6.49 -1.42
N TYR A 20 3.49 7.24 -0.61
CA TYR A 20 2.67 8.36 -1.09
C TYR A 20 3.54 9.42 -1.78
N ALA A 21 4.66 9.81 -1.14
CA ALA A 21 5.62 10.76 -1.72
C ALA A 21 6.26 10.20 -3.00
N ALA A 22 6.60 8.92 -3.02
CA ALA A 22 7.16 8.25 -4.19
C ALA A 22 6.20 8.29 -5.37
N MET A 23 4.92 8.00 -5.15
CA MET A 23 3.92 8.01 -6.21
C MET A 23 3.61 9.41 -6.72
N ASN A 24 3.62 10.41 -5.85
CA ASN A 24 3.47 11.80 -6.27
C ASN A 24 4.62 12.25 -7.18
N ASP A 25 5.84 11.88 -6.85
CA ASP A 25 7.01 12.18 -7.69
C ASP A 25 6.90 11.47 -9.04
N LEU A 26 6.55 10.19 -9.03
CA LEU A 26 6.38 9.41 -10.25
C LEU A 26 5.30 9.99 -11.16
N ALA A 27 4.18 10.43 -10.58
CA ALA A 27 3.07 11.04 -11.32
C ALA A 27 3.46 12.30 -12.05
N GLN A 28 4.46 13.04 -11.56
CA GLN A 28 4.96 14.28 -12.16
C GLN A 28 6.17 14.05 -13.05
N SER A 29 6.66 12.83 -13.12
CA SER A 29 7.85 12.51 -13.89
C SER A 29 7.55 12.52 -15.40
N SER A 30 8.53 12.96 -16.19
CA SER A 30 8.52 12.89 -17.64
C SER A 30 9.39 11.79 -18.21
N GLY A 31 9.98 10.95 -17.35
CA GLY A 31 10.83 9.82 -17.75
C GLY A 31 10.04 8.72 -18.44
N LEU A 32 10.61 8.13 -19.47
CA LEU A 32 9.95 7.09 -20.27
C LEU A 32 10.07 5.70 -19.65
N LEU A 33 11.04 5.49 -18.75
CA LEU A 33 11.37 4.19 -18.18
C LEU A 33 11.41 4.25 -16.65
N GLU A 34 10.46 4.98 -16.06
CA GLU A 34 10.38 5.12 -14.63
C GLU A 34 9.32 4.19 -14.05
N MET A 35 9.65 3.58 -12.92
CA MET A 35 8.78 2.66 -12.19
C MET A 35 8.89 2.95 -10.70
N GLY A 36 7.76 2.96 -10.03
CA GLY A 36 7.70 3.07 -8.58
C GLY A 36 7.30 1.76 -7.92
N ILE A 37 7.80 1.51 -6.74
CA ILE A 37 7.48 0.32 -5.94
C ILE A 37 7.04 0.77 -4.56
N THR A 38 5.81 0.42 -4.18
CA THR A 38 5.26 0.67 -2.85
C THR A 38 4.04 -0.22 -2.61
N GLN A 39 3.32 0.01 -1.52
CA GLN A 39 2.08 -0.71 -1.23
C GLN A 39 1.02 -0.43 -2.31
N ILE A 40 0.27 -1.45 -2.68
CA ILE A 40 -0.78 -1.32 -3.70
C ILE A 40 -1.79 -0.24 -3.33
N THR A 41 -2.13 -0.11 -2.05
CA THR A 41 -3.07 0.90 -1.56
C THR A 41 -2.62 2.33 -1.86
N GLU A 42 -1.32 2.59 -1.82
CA GLU A 42 -0.76 3.91 -2.13
C GLU A 42 -0.72 4.18 -3.63
N ILE A 43 -0.53 3.15 -4.43
CA ILE A 43 -0.57 3.26 -5.89
C ILE A 43 -2.00 3.54 -6.37
N VAL A 44 -2.96 2.75 -5.91
CA VAL A 44 -4.37 2.88 -6.30
C VAL A 44 -4.94 4.24 -5.90
N ALA A 45 -4.48 4.81 -4.79
CA ALA A 45 -4.93 6.11 -4.33
C ALA A 45 -4.46 7.28 -5.20
N ASN A 46 -3.46 7.08 -6.07
CA ASN A 46 -2.90 8.15 -6.91
C ASN A 46 -3.35 7.98 -8.35
N GLN A 47 -4.14 8.93 -8.84
CA GLN A 47 -4.68 8.90 -10.21
C GLN A 47 -3.63 9.20 -11.28
N GLY A 48 -2.47 9.73 -10.91
CA GLY A 48 -1.39 10.06 -11.84
C GLY A 48 -0.46 8.89 -12.16
N VAL A 49 -0.68 7.72 -11.55
CA VAL A 49 0.10 6.51 -11.79
C VAL A 49 -0.81 5.35 -12.13
N THR A 50 -0.26 4.34 -12.78
CA THR A 50 -1.00 3.14 -13.15
C THR A 50 -0.43 1.95 -12.40
N LEU A 51 -1.29 1.17 -11.74
CA LEU A 51 -0.88 -0.08 -11.11
C LEU A 51 -0.60 -1.13 -12.18
N VAL A 52 0.63 -1.61 -12.22
CA VAL A 52 1.02 -2.73 -13.10
C VAL A 52 0.64 -4.06 -12.49
N GLY A 53 0.83 -4.23 -11.20
CA GLY A 53 0.51 -5.46 -10.47
C GLY A 53 1.37 -5.64 -9.24
N PRO A 54 1.15 -6.71 -8.46
CA PRO A 54 2.01 -7.07 -7.35
C PRO A 54 3.38 -7.53 -7.82
N LEU A 55 4.35 -7.48 -6.93
CA LEU A 55 5.65 -8.11 -7.17
C LEU A 55 5.50 -9.63 -7.26
N PRO A 56 6.42 -10.32 -7.94
CA PRO A 56 6.46 -11.79 -7.92
C PRO A 56 6.50 -12.32 -6.49
N ALA A 57 5.84 -13.46 -6.27
CA ALA A 57 5.67 -14.04 -4.93
C ALA A 57 7.00 -14.19 -4.17
N GLU A 58 8.08 -14.51 -4.89
CA GLU A 58 9.39 -14.76 -4.32
C GLU A 58 10.03 -13.51 -3.70
N VAL A 59 9.61 -12.34 -4.14
CA VAL A 59 10.15 -11.05 -3.66
C VAL A 59 9.09 -10.16 -3.04
N GLN A 60 7.85 -10.64 -2.94
CA GLN A 60 6.75 -9.91 -2.36
C GLN A 60 6.87 -9.85 -0.84
N ASN A 61 6.54 -8.69 -0.26
CA ASN A 61 6.42 -8.51 1.18
C ASN A 61 5.01 -8.03 1.49
N ILE A 62 4.20 -8.90 2.10
CA ILE A 62 2.82 -8.60 2.42
C ILE A 62 2.75 -7.94 3.80
N ALA A 63 2.19 -6.73 3.85
CA ALA A 63 1.92 -6.03 5.10
C ALA A 63 0.51 -6.37 5.58
N ILE A 64 0.41 -6.82 6.83
CA ILE A 64 -0.88 -7.11 7.46
C ILE A 64 -1.28 -5.93 8.32
N TYR A 65 -2.44 -5.35 8.03
CA TYR A 65 -3.00 -4.24 8.79
C TYR A 65 -3.95 -4.79 9.86
N SER A 66 -3.79 -4.30 11.06
CA SER A 66 -4.63 -4.68 12.20
C SER A 66 -5.16 -3.44 12.89
N ALA A 67 -6.38 -3.51 13.40
CA ALA A 67 -6.98 -2.44 14.18
C ALA A 67 -7.04 -2.83 15.65
N GLY A 68 -6.73 -1.89 16.53
CA GLY A 68 -6.79 -2.09 17.97
C GLY A 68 -7.56 -0.98 18.65
N LEU A 69 -8.16 -1.30 19.80
CA LEU A 69 -8.83 -0.32 20.64
C LEU A 69 -7.83 0.23 21.67
N ALA A 70 -7.73 1.54 21.75
CA ALA A 70 -6.90 2.18 22.78
C ALA A 70 -7.49 1.91 24.17
N ALA A 71 -6.63 1.52 25.12
CA ALA A 71 -7.05 1.17 26.48
C ALA A 71 -7.76 2.32 27.20
N ARG A 72 -7.40 3.58 26.85
CA ARG A 72 -7.98 4.78 27.46
C ARG A 72 -8.89 5.54 26.48
N SER A 73 -9.53 4.84 25.56
CA SER A 73 -10.47 5.46 24.62
C SER A 73 -11.60 6.16 25.37
N ALA A 74 -11.91 7.39 24.99
CA ALA A 74 -13.06 8.12 25.52
C ALA A 74 -14.39 7.54 25.01
N HIS A 75 -14.36 6.81 23.88
CA HIS A 75 -15.55 6.25 23.24
C HIS A 75 -15.32 4.79 22.83
N PRO A 76 -15.11 3.88 23.79
CA PRO A 76 -14.73 2.50 23.46
C PRO A 76 -15.78 1.76 22.65
N GLU A 77 -17.07 1.97 22.92
CA GLU A 77 -18.13 1.28 22.17
C GLU A 77 -18.24 1.77 20.72
N ARG A 78 -18.02 3.05 20.48
CA ARG A 78 -17.97 3.60 19.12
C ARG A 78 -16.76 3.07 18.36
N ALA A 79 -15.62 2.99 19.02
CA ALA A 79 -14.40 2.45 18.42
C ALA A 79 -14.56 0.96 18.06
N LYS A 80 -15.15 0.17 18.94
CA LYS A 80 -15.46 -1.24 18.67
C LYS A 80 -16.42 -1.38 17.47
N GLU A 81 -17.45 -0.55 17.43
CA GLU A 81 -18.39 -0.55 16.32
C GLU A 81 -17.71 -0.20 14.99
N PHE A 82 -16.83 0.78 14.99
CA PHE A 82 -16.04 1.14 13.80
C PHE A 82 -15.19 -0.03 13.33
N ILE A 83 -14.45 -0.68 14.23
CA ILE A 83 -13.64 -1.85 13.90
C ILE A 83 -14.51 -2.97 13.35
N ARG A 84 -15.66 -3.22 13.98
CA ARG A 84 -16.60 -4.25 13.51
C ARG A 84 -17.10 -3.98 12.09
N ARG A 85 -17.42 -2.73 11.78
CA ARG A 85 -17.84 -2.34 10.43
C ARG A 85 -16.71 -2.46 9.42
N LEU A 86 -15.50 -2.05 9.80
CA LEU A 86 -14.33 -2.10 8.93
C LEU A 86 -13.94 -3.55 8.58
N THR A 87 -14.14 -4.47 9.50
CA THR A 87 -13.82 -5.90 9.31
C THR A 87 -15.00 -6.73 8.83
N GLY A 88 -16.18 -6.11 8.69
CA GLY A 88 -17.39 -6.78 8.28
C GLY A 88 -17.54 -6.95 6.77
N PHE A 89 -18.52 -7.74 6.38
CA PHE A 89 -18.79 -8.06 4.99
C PHE A 89 -19.02 -6.80 4.12
N ASN A 90 -19.76 -5.83 4.65
CA ASN A 90 -20.10 -4.63 3.89
C ASN A 90 -18.89 -3.75 3.54
N ALA A 91 -17.80 -3.86 4.27
CA ALA A 91 -16.57 -3.09 3.99
C ALA A 91 -15.68 -3.77 2.94
N GLN A 92 -15.90 -5.04 2.61
CA GLN A 92 -15.00 -5.81 1.75
C GLN A 92 -14.86 -5.18 0.36
N SER A 93 -15.95 -4.75 -0.24
CA SER A 93 -15.91 -4.13 -1.57
C SER A 93 -15.14 -2.81 -1.57
N VAL A 94 -15.31 -2.01 -0.51
CA VAL A 94 -14.61 -0.73 -0.35
C VAL A 94 -13.12 -0.96 -0.15
N LEU A 95 -12.77 -1.91 0.71
CA LEU A 95 -11.36 -2.24 0.98
C LEU A 95 -10.68 -2.82 -0.27
N SER A 96 -11.34 -3.72 -0.99
CA SER A 96 -10.79 -4.26 -2.23
C SER A 96 -10.59 -3.18 -3.29
N ALA A 97 -11.55 -2.25 -3.43
CA ALA A 97 -11.40 -1.12 -4.35
C ALA A 97 -10.24 -0.20 -3.97
N ALA A 98 -9.91 -0.12 -2.67
CA ALA A 98 -8.78 0.66 -2.17
C ALA A 98 -7.44 -0.09 -2.27
N GLY A 99 -7.42 -1.32 -2.77
CA GLY A 99 -6.20 -2.10 -3.00
C GLY A 99 -5.83 -3.07 -1.88
N PHE A 100 -6.72 -3.28 -0.90
CA PHE A 100 -6.50 -4.27 0.16
C PHE A 100 -6.93 -5.67 -0.29
N GLU A 101 -6.16 -6.67 0.09
CA GLU A 101 -6.64 -8.04 0.09
C GLU A 101 -7.42 -8.25 1.39
N VAL A 102 -8.68 -8.62 1.25
CA VAL A 102 -9.54 -8.86 2.41
C VAL A 102 -9.53 -10.35 2.70
N GLY A 103 -9.05 -10.71 3.88
CA GLY A 103 -9.01 -12.09 4.31
C GLY A 103 -10.40 -12.72 4.39
N THR A 104 -10.44 -13.99 4.12
CA THR A 104 -11.65 -14.80 4.29
C THR A 104 -11.86 -15.23 5.74
#